data_2ab9d8b3d409c2201deba3df43bbc383
#
_entry.id   2ab9d8b3d409c2201deba3df43bbc383
#
_cell.length_a   1.000
_cell.length_b   1.000
_cell.length_c   1.000
_cell.angle_alpha   90.00
_cell.angle_beta   90.00
_cell.angle_gamma   90.00
#
_symmetry.space_group_name_H-M   'P 1'
#
loop_
_entity.id
_entity.type
_entity.pdbx_description
1 polymer ?
#
loop_
_entity_poly.entity_id
_entity_poly.type
_entity_poly.pdbx_seq_one_letter_code
_entity_poly.pdbx_strand_id
1 'polypeptide(L)'
;DNGNRRFILIEGEDYADRLTAERVRRAIRGYAWQGTQHETLLEEKINFTQFKKADQWLAKVEAIKAAEGFGADDAAQMVLGEAAAPSNPSAAARKKRFDKINVELKDGVLRVEGEKRVSQMADGLGGEFTYCTLGEPLSIEKLLSGQDLPSFEALGAWLLHTATGGTLQAPPPDAPAFYLSEAQDAHVWLVYRPDLAFLKSADAALTLPRAQAMAEWGHARQEGQGAPKRHLVFAPAKYLSNAQLRAQGIEFAALPFALFRQG
;
A
#
# COMPACT_ATOMS: atom_id res chain seq x y z
N ASP A 1 -17.16 15.01 -2.55
CA ASP A 1 -17.31 14.61 -1.15
C ASP A 1 -16.00 14.90 -0.40
N ASN A 2 -16.00 15.99 0.37
CA ASN A 2 -14.81 16.44 1.12
C ASN A 2 -14.63 15.69 2.46
N GLY A 3 -15.22 14.52 2.61
CA GLY A 3 -15.15 13.75 3.85
C GLY A 3 -13.88 12.90 3.96
N ASN A 4 -13.28 12.89 5.15
CA ASN A 4 -12.24 11.93 5.51
C ASN A 4 -12.88 10.55 5.64
N ARG A 5 -12.65 9.67 4.66
CA ARG A 5 -13.14 8.29 4.68
C ARG A 5 -12.05 7.36 5.20
N ARG A 6 -12.45 6.46 6.09
CA ARG A 6 -11.62 5.34 6.51
C ARG A 6 -12.13 4.07 5.86
N PHE A 7 -11.23 3.23 5.40
CA PHE A 7 -11.57 1.93 4.83
C PHE A 7 -10.57 0.88 5.30
N ILE A 8 -10.99 -0.36 5.29
CA ILE A 8 -10.16 -1.54 5.51
C ILE A 8 -10.24 -2.36 4.25
N LEU A 9 -9.10 -2.67 3.68
CA LEU A 9 -8.97 -3.52 2.50
C LEU A 9 -8.28 -4.82 2.92
N ILE A 10 -8.91 -5.96 2.62
CA ILE A 10 -8.38 -7.28 2.93
C ILE A 10 -8.12 -8.01 1.62
N GLU A 11 -6.91 -8.51 1.47
CA GLU A 11 -6.48 -9.28 0.32
C GLU A 11 -5.76 -10.55 0.80
N GLY A 12 -6.22 -11.70 0.34
CA GLY A 12 -5.70 -13.00 0.74
C GLY A 12 -4.63 -13.59 -0.19
N GLU A 13 -4.39 -12.94 -1.33
CA GLU A 13 -3.50 -13.44 -2.36
C GLU A 13 -2.08 -12.84 -2.24
N ASP A 14 -1.12 -13.51 -2.84
CA ASP A 14 0.31 -13.15 -2.78
C ASP A 14 0.66 -11.81 -3.45
N TYR A 15 -0.25 -11.26 -4.26
CA TYR A 15 -0.08 -9.97 -4.91
C TYR A 15 -0.54 -8.76 -4.07
N ALA A 16 -0.93 -8.98 -2.82
CA ALA A 16 -1.44 -7.94 -1.93
C ALA A 16 -0.51 -6.72 -1.84
N ASP A 17 0.80 -6.90 -1.66
CA ASP A 17 1.75 -5.79 -1.62
C ASP A 17 2.02 -5.20 -3.00
N ARG A 18 2.37 -6.04 -3.99
CA ARG A 18 2.83 -5.54 -5.29
C ARG A 18 1.72 -4.96 -6.17
N LEU A 19 0.47 -5.38 -6.00
CA LEU A 19 -0.66 -4.88 -6.77
C LEU A 19 -1.60 -4.02 -5.93
N THR A 20 -2.15 -4.59 -4.86
CA THR A 20 -3.22 -3.95 -4.10
C THR A 20 -2.70 -2.74 -3.33
N ALA A 21 -1.65 -2.90 -2.55
CA ALA A 21 -1.03 -1.79 -1.82
C ALA A 21 -0.39 -0.77 -2.78
N GLU A 22 0.19 -1.21 -3.89
CA GLU A 22 0.77 -0.31 -4.89
C GLU A 22 -0.30 0.56 -5.57
N ARG A 23 -1.49 0.03 -5.84
CA ARG A 23 -2.62 0.82 -6.36
C ARG A 23 -3.04 1.91 -5.36
N VAL A 24 -3.09 1.58 -4.07
CA VAL A 24 -3.39 2.56 -3.02
C VAL A 24 -2.30 3.62 -2.95
N ARG A 25 -1.01 3.23 -2.98
CA ARG A 25 0.12 4.18 -3.01
C ARG A 25 0.04 5.14 -4.19
N ARG A 26 -0.31 4.65 -5.38
CA ARG A 26 -0.49 5.46 -6.59
C ARG A 26 -1.68 6.41 -6.47
N ALA A 27 -2.80 5.94 -5.94
CA ALA A 27 -3.95 6.80 -5.69
C ALA A 27 -3.62 7.96 -4.73
N ILE A 28 -2.81 7.69 -3.69
CA ILE A 28 -2.39 8.69 -2.71
C ILE A 28 -1.39 9.69 -3.31
N ARG A 29 -0.36 9.20 -4.02
CA ARG A 29 0.78 10.00 -4.48
C ARG A 29 0.60 10.61 -5.86
N GLY A 30 -0.33 10.08 -6.65
CA GLY A 30 -0.39 10.31 -8.09
C GLY A 30 0.54 9.38 -8.87
N TYR A 31 0.31 9.28 -10.16
CA TYR A 31 1.10 8.43 -11.05
C TYR A 31 1.01 8.87 -12.50
N ALA A 32 2.03 8.57 -13.29
CA ALA A 32 1.98 8.74 -14.72
C ALA A 32 1.09 7.66 -15.33
N TRP A 33 0.00 8.08 -15.98
CA TRP A 33 -0.90 7.20 -16.71
C TRP A 33 -0.57 7.24 -18.20
N GLN A 34 -0.43 6.07 -18.80
CA GLN A 34 -0.29 5.90 -20.24
C GLN A 34 -1.40 4.99 -20.74
N GLY A 35 -2.03 5.37 -21.82
CA GLY A 35 -3.10 4.60 -22.40
C GLY A 35 -3.37 4.99 -23.83
N THR A 36 -4.27 4.24 -24.47
CA THR A 36 -4.78 4.53 -25.79
C THR A 36 -6.23 4.96 -25.68
N GLN A 37 -6.55 6.15 -26.16
CA GLN A 37 -7.93 6.61 -26.32
C GLN A 37 -8.42 6.22 -27.69
N HIS A 38 -9.64 5.69 -27.75
CA HIS A 38 -10.33 5.34 -28.98
C HIS A 38 -11.53 6.26 -29.17
N GLU A 39 -11.70 6.76 -30.39
CA GLU A 39 -12.85 7.57 -30.74
C GLU A 39 -13.45 7.02 -32.03
N THR A 40 -14.74 6.67 -32.00
CA THR A 40 -15.46 6.18 -33.16
C THR A 40 -15.77 7.35 -34.07
N LEU A 41 -15.19 7.36 -35.26
CA LEU A 41 -15.39 8.39 -36.31
C LEU A 41 -16.52 8.05 -37.27
N LEU A 42 -16.74 6.74 -37.48
CA LEU A 42 -17.84 6.22 -38.31
C LEU A 42 -18.25 4.84 -37.78
N GLU A 43 -19.54 4.63 -37.65
CA GLU A 43 -20.11 3.30 -37.41
C GLU A 43 -21.40 3.17 -38.26
N GLU A 44 -21.39 2.24 -39.22
CA GLU A 44 -22.48 2.04 -40.14
C GLU A 44 -22.72 0.56 -40.41
N LYS A 45 -23.99 0.13 -40.40
CA LYS A 45 -24.38 -1.22 -40.83
C LYS A 45 -24.41 -1.29 -42.32
N ILE A 46 -23.61 -2.18 -42.91
CA ILE A 46 -23.56 -2.41 -44.34
C ILE A 46 -24.36 -3.66 -44.66
N ASN A 47 -25.51 -3.48 -45.30
CA ASN A 47 -26.31 -4.58 -45.85
C ASN A 47 -25.90 -4.89 -47.29
N PHE A 48 -26.43 -5.98 -47.87
CA PHE A 48 -26.09 -6.42 -49.23
C PHE A 48 -26.36 -5.36 -50.32
N THR A 49 -27.39 -4.53 -50.13
CA THR A 49 -27.71 -3.45 -51.07
C THR A 49 -26.69 -2.31 -50.98
N GLN A 50 -26.21 -2.03 -49.79
CA GLN A 50 -25.17 -1.01 -49.52
C GLN A 50 -23.80 -1.48 -49.99
N PHE A 51 -23.52 -2.79 -49.94
CA PHE A 51 -22.29 -3.36 -50.47
C PHE A 51 -22.08 -3.08 -51.97
N LYS A 52 -23.16 -2.96 -52.76
CA LYS A 52 -23.08 -2.55 -54.15
C LYS A 52 -22.57 -1.12 -54.37
N LYS A 53 -22.48 -0.32 -53.30
CA LYS A 53 -21.94 1.05 -53.27
C LYS A 53 -20.61 1.12 -52.55
N ALA A 54 -19.78 0.07 -52.61
CA ALA A 54 -18.52 -0.04 -51.92
C ALA A 54 -17.60 1.17 -52.17
N ASP A 55 -17.56 1.66 -53.43
CA ASP A 55 -16.75 2.83 -53.80
C ASP A 55 -17.14 4.09 -53.02
N GLN A 56 -18.42 4.27 -52.70
CA GLN A 56 -18.89 5.40 -51.91
C GLN A 56 -18.47 5.29 -50.46
N TRP A 57 -18.44 4.07 -49.91
CA TRP A 57 -17.97 3.83 -48.56
C TRP A 57 -16.46 4.02 -48.44
N LEU A 58 -15.70 3.53 -49.43
CA LEU A 58 -14.26 3.76 -49.50
C LEU A 58 -13.93 5.25 -49.57
N ALA A 59 -14.65 6.00 -50.45
CA ALA A 59 -14.48 7.45 -50.54
C ALA A 59 -14.81 8.17 -49.23
N LYS A 60 -15.84 7.71 -48.49
CA LYS A 60 -16.19 8.25 -47.17
C LYS A 60 -15.11 7.98 -46.12
N VAL A 61 -14.56 6.77 -46.12
CA VAL A 61 -13.43 6.40 -45.24
C VAL A 61 -12.19 7.24 -45.54
N GLU A 62 -11.84 7.39 -46.82
CA GLU A 62 -10.70 8.19 -47.25
C GLU A 62 -10.90 9.69 -46.91
N ALA A 63 -12.12 10.21 -47.08
CA ALA A 63 -12.42 11.57 -46.64
C ALA A 63 -12.25 11.79 -45.13
N ILE A 64 -12.65 10.80 -44.32
CA ILE A 64 -12.43 10.84 -42.87
C ILE A 64 -10.92 10.82 -42.54
N LYS A 65 -10.17 9.90 -43.18
CA LYS A 65 -8.70 9.85 -42.99
C LYS A 65 -8.04 11.18 -43.39
N ALA A 66 -8.41 11.73 -44.54
CA ALA A 66 -7.86 13.00 -45.00
C ALA A 66 -8.22 14.17 -44.09
N ALA A 67 -9.44 14.20 -43.52
CA ALA A 67 -9.87 15.22 -42.56
C ALA A 67 -9.03 15.18 -41.28
N GLU A 68 -8.62 13.99 -40.85
CA GLU A 68 -7.78 13.77 -39.66
C GLU A 68 -6.26 13.83 -39.98
N GLY A 69 -5.89 14.19 -41.22
CA GLY A 69 -4.50 14.41 -41.61
C GLY A 69 -3.74 13.14 -42.06
N PHE A 70 -4.46 12.06 -42.36
CA PHE A 70 -3.88 10.83 -42.92
C PHE A 70 -4.09 10.82 -44.46
N GLY A 71 -2.99 11.00 -45.22
CA GLY A 71 -3.02 10.95 -46.69
C GLY A 71 -2.91 9.53 -47.26
N ALA A 72 -3.06 9.40 -48.56
CA ALA A 72 -2.98 8.10 -49.28
C ALA A 72 -1.59 7.40 -49.10
N ASP A 73 -0.53 8.16 -48.84
CA ASP A 73 0.83 7.62 -48.64
C ASP A 73 1.02 6.92 -47.28
N ASP A 74 0.23 7.27 -46.27
CA ASP A 74 0.30 6.62 -44.96
C ASP A 74 -0.24 5.18 -44.98
N ALA A 75 -1.12 4.84 -45.95
CA ALA A 75 -1.68 3.49 -46.07
C ALA A 75 -0.67 2.49 -46.67
N ALA A 76 0.23 2.93 -47.52
CA ALA A 76 1.24 2.09 -48.17
C ALA A 76 2.36 1.71 -47.17
N GLN A 77 2.69 2.56 -46.21
CA GLN A 77 3.69 2.28 -45.18
C GLN A 77 3.26 1.24 -44.14
N MET A 78 1.95 1.07 -43.90
CA MET A 78 1.44 0.07 -42.95
C MET A 78 1.53 -1.37 -43.47
N VAL A 79 1.60 -1.58 -44.80
CA VAL A 79 1.64 -2.92 -45.41
C VAL A 79 3.06 -3.46 -45.55
N LEU A 80 4.09 -2.61 -45.56
CA LEU A 80 5.47 -3.00 -45.92
C LEU A 80 6.51 -2.90 -44.78
N GLY A 81 6.14 -2.55 -43.56
CA GLY A 81 6.98 -2.80 -42.36
C GLY A 81 8.39 -2.21 -42.36
N GLU A 82 8.74 -1.21 -43.17
CA GLU A 82 10.06 -0.60 -43.20
C GLU A 82 10.01 0.92 -43.12
N ALA A 83 10.85 1.43 -42.21
CA ALA A 83 11.04 2.86 -41.97
C ALA A 83 11.79 3.51 -43.15
N ALA A 84 11.11 4.32 -43.93
CA ALA A 84 11.72 5.26 -44.85
C ALA A 84 11.46 6.68 -44.41
N ALA A 85 12.51 7.49 -44.36
CA ALA A 85 12.49 8.88 -43.95
C ALA A 85 11.65 9.75 -44.94
N PRO A 86 10.89 10.77 -44.44
CA PRO A 86 10.02 11.56 -45.28
C PRO A 86 10.82 12.52 -46.17
N SER A 87 10.67 12.35 -47.48
CA SER A 87 11.13 13.31 -48.47
C SER A 87 9.93 14.15 -48.94
N ASN A 88 9.65 15.23 -48.29
CA ASN A 88 9.32 16.57 -48.80
C ASN A 88 8.70 17.47 -47.73
N PRO A 89 9.27 18.64 -47.43
CA PRO A 89 8.71 19.59 -46.46
C PRO A 89 7.90 20.65 -47.20
N SER A 90 6.71 20.34 -47.63
CA SER A 90 5.81 21.35 -48.18
C SER A 90 4.33 20.95 -48.15
N ALA A 91 3.80 20.79 -46.98
CA ALA A 91 2.39 21.05 -46.65
C ALA A 91 2.37 21.34 -45.15
N ALA A 92 1.84 22.49 -44.76
CA ALA A 92 1.71 22.89 -43.37
C ALA A 92 1.18 21.71 -42.55
N ALA A 93 1.99 21.14 -41.70
CA ALA A 93 1.70 19.97 -40.87
C ALA A 93 0.45 20.26 -40.06
N ARG A 94 -0.72 19.88 -40.54
CA ARG A 94 -1.94 19.84 -39.74
C ARG A 94 -1.65 18.87 -38.61
N LYS A 95 -1.71 19.36 -37.41
CA LYS A 95 -1.46 18.58 -36.20
C LYS A 95 -2.44 17.40 -36.19
N LYS A 96 -1.94 16.18 -36.45
CA LYS A 96 -2.76 14.97 -36.44
C LYS A 96 -3.47 14.85 -35.11
N ARG A 97 -4.77 14.63 -35.11
CA ARG A 97 -5.59 14.50 -33.90
C ARG A 97 -5.41 13.10 -33.28
N PHE A 98 -5.15 12.10 -34.12
CA PHE A 98 -4.91 10.73 -33.77
C PHE A 98 -3.54 10.26 -34.22
N ASP A 99 -3.01 9.24 -33.56
CA ASP A 99 -1.75 8.60 -33.96
C ASP A 99 -1.98 7.53 -35.02
N LYS A 100 -3.18 6.94 -35.03
CA LYS A 100 -3.59 5.89 -35.97
C LYS A 100 -5.09 5.96 -36.24
N ILE A 101 -5.52 5.56 -37.45
CA ILE A 101 -6.91 5.31 -37.77
C ILE A 101 -7.05 3.85 -38.17
N ASN A 102 -7.91 3.13 -37.47
CA ASN A 102 -8.27 1.75 -37.75
C ASN A 102 -9.59 1.71 -38.52
N VAL A 103 -9.66 0.86 -39.54
CA VAL A 103 -10.87 0.61 -40.32
C VAL A 103 -11.15 -0.88 -40.21
N GLU A 104 -12.31 -1.23 -39.72
CA GLU A 104 -12.73 -2.62 -39.56
C GLU A 104 -14.13 -2.82 -40.13
N LEU A 105 -14.31 -3.93 -40.88
CA LEU A 105 -15.63 -4.42 -41.26
C LEU A 105 -15.86 -5.77 -40.60
N LYS A 106 -16.68 -5.78 -39.56
CA LYS A 106 -16.99 -6.98 -38.80
C LYS A 106 -18.49 -7.10 -38.60
N ASP A 107 -19.01 -8.31 -38.75
CA ASP A 107 -20.45 -8.62 -38.60
C ASP A 107 -21.40 -7.69 -39.36
N GLY A 108 -20.95 -7.22 -40.54
CA GLY A 108 -21.70 -6.28 -41.37
C GLY A 108 -21.71 -4.84 -40.85
N VAL A 109 -20.85 -4.51 -39.88
CA VAL A 109 -20.68 -3.14 -39.39
C VAL A 109 -19.30 -2.62 -39.84
N LEU A 110 -19.32 -1.52 -40.63
CA LEU A 110 -18.12 -0.76 -40.94
C LEU A 110 -17.85 0.23 -39.80
N ARG A 111 -16.70 0.09 -39.16
CA ARG A 111 -16.25 0.97 -38.08
C ARG A 111 -14.94 1.62 -38.46
N VAL A 112 -14.85 2.93 -38.25
CA VAL A 112 -13.62 3.70 -38.37
C VAL A 112 -13.34 4.31 -37.00
N GLU A 113 -12.19 3.98 -36.42
CA GLU A 113 -11.78 4.43 -35.09
C GLU A 113 -10.44 5.16 -35.16
N GLY A 114 -10.39 6.33 -34.56
CA GLY A 114 -9.15 7.05 -34.28
C GLY A 114 -8.53 6.60 -32.96
N GLU A 115 -7.27 6.26 -32.98
CA GLU A 115 -6.48 5.92 -31.79
C GLU A 115 -5.50 7.04 -31.46
N LYS A 116 -5.44 7.44 -30.20
CA LYS A 116 -4.49 8.41 -29.69
C LYS A 116 -3.81 7.88 -28.45
N ARG A 117 -2.49 7.85 -28.46
CA ARG A 117 -1.71 7.59 -27.24
C ARG A 117 -1.74 8.83 -26.35
N VAL A 118 -2.09 8.62 -25.11
CA VAL A 118 -2.14 9.68 -24.11
C VAL A 118 -1.19 9.32 -22.98
N SER A 119 -0.41 10.31 -22.57
CA SER A 119 0.37 10.26 -21.35
C SER A 119 -0.06 11.45 -20.51
N GLN A 120 -0.61 11.17 -19.35
CA GLN A 120 -1.10 12.17 -18.42
C GLN A 120 -0.60 11.86 -17.02
N MET A 121 -0.41 12.90 -16.21
CA MET A 121 -0.17 12.73 -14.80
C MET A 121 -1.52 12.73 -14.08
N ALA A 122 -1.83 11.66 -13.38
CA ALA A 122 -2.95 11.62 -12.46
C ALA A 122 -2.48 12.18 -11.12
N ASP A 123 -3.12 13.25 -10.67
CA ASP A 123 -2.80 13.86 -9.37
C ASP A 123 -3.16 12.92 -8.23
N GLY A 124 -2.35 12.95 -7.18
CA GLY A 124 -2.61 12.18 -5.98
C GLY A 124 -3.78 12.75 -5.18
N LEU A 125 -4.57 11.86 -4.61
CA LEU A 125 -5.70 12.24 -3.75
C LEU A 125 -5.28 12.60 -2.33
N GLY A 126 -4.00 12.41 -1.98
CA GLY A 126 -3.51 12.57 -0.62
C GLY A 126 -3.98 11.45 0.31
N GLY A 127 -3.68 11.60 1.60
CA GLY A 127 -4.01 10.63 2.64
C GLY A 127 -2.86 9.66 2.94
N GLU A 128 -3.14 8.70 3.79
CA GLU A 128 -2.19 7.67 4.23
C GLU A 128 -2.90 6.34 4.45
N PHE A 129 -2.15 5.25 4.50
CA PHE A 129 -2.65 3.95 4.88
C PHE A 129 -1.57 3.13 5.57
N THR A 130 -1.99 2.20 6.42
CA THR A 130 -1.12 1.23 7.06
C THR A 130 -1.27 -0.11 6.34
N TYR A 131 -0.14 -0.65 5.86
CA TYR A 131 -0.09 -2.00 5.29
C TYR A 131 0.29 -2.99 6.39
N CYS A 132 -0.54 -4.01 6.60
CA CYS A 132 -0.31 -5.05 7.59
C CYS A 132 -0.29 -6.41 6.91
N THR A 133 0.54 -7.31 7.41
CA THR A 133 0.53 -8.73 7.05
C THR A 133 0.10 -9.55 8.25
N LEU A 134 -0.53 -10.70 7.99
CA LEU A 134 -0.80 -11.67 9.04
C LEU A 134 0.53 -12.32 9.45
N GLY A 135 0.82 -12.29 10.74
CA GLY A 135 1.92 -13.05 11.34
C GLY A 135 1.53 -14.50 11.62
N GLU A 136 2.46 -15.23 12.25
CA GLU A 136 2.16 -16.58 12.73
C GLU A 136 1.01 -16.57 13.74
N PRO A 137 0.11 -17.55 13.68
CA PRO A 137 -1.02 -17.62 14.59
C PRO A 137 -0.56 -17.85 16.04
N LEU A 138 -1.04 -17.03 16.96
CA LEU A 138 -0.79 -17.19 18.38
C LEU A 138 -1.80 -18.16 18.99
N SER A 139 -1.35 -19.30 19.47
CA SER A 139 -2.18 -20.21 20.27
C SER A 139 -2.07 -19.83 21.74
N ILE A 140 -3.13 -19.27 22.30
CA ILE A 140 -3.17 -18.88 23.72
C ILE A 140 -2.96 -20.10 24.62
N GLU A 141 -3.50 -21.27 24.29
CA GLU A 141 -3.34 -22.50 25.05
C GLU A 141 -1.89 -22.97 25.09
N LYS A 142 -1.20 -22.95 23.96
CA LYS A 142 0.22 -23.28 23.87
C LYS A 142 1.08 -22.26 24.57
N LEU A 143 0.74 -20.99 24.45
CA LEU A 143 1.39 -19.90 25.18
C LEU A 143 1.29 -20.09 26.70
N LEU A 144 0.08 -20.40 27.19
CA LEU A 144 -0.17 -20.64 28.61
C LEU A 144 0.53 -21.91 29.13
N SER A 145 0.64 -22.94 28.32
CA SER A 145 1.35 -24.20 28.67
C SER A 145 2.87 -24.09 28.52
N GLY A 146 3.39 -23.05 27.85
CA GLY A 146 4.81 -22.88 27.55
C GLY A 146 5.36 -23.85 26.50
N GLN A 147 4.47 -24.52 25.75
CA GLN A 147 4.86 -25.47 24.71
C GLN A 147 5.31 -24.78 23.42
N ASP A 148 4.78 -23.58 23.16
CA ASP A 148 5.11 -22.81 21.98
C ASP A 148 5.14 -21.33 22.38
N LEU A 149 6.35 -20.82 22.54
CA LEU A 149 6.58 -19.44 22.94
C LEU A 149 6.75 -18.60 21.67
N PRO A 150 5.85 -17.64 21.41
CA PRO A 150 5.94 -16.78 20.22
C PRO A 150 7.22 -15.94 20.24
N SER A 151 7.60 -15.42 19.07
CA SER A 151 8.68 -14.44 19.00
C SER A 151 8.35 -13.16 19.80
N PHE A 152 9.37 -12.40 20.15
CA PHE A 152 9.20 -11.11 20.83
C PHE A 152 8.27 -10.17 20.04
N GLU A 153 8.46 -10.12 18.72
CA GLU A 153 7.69 -9.29 17.80
C GLU A 153 6.24 -9.75 17.71
N ALA A 154 5.98 -11.06 17.60
CA ALA A 154 4.64 -11.60 17.48
C ALA A 154 3.80 -11.36 18.74
N LEU A 155 4.37 -11.65 19.91
CA LEU A 155 3.71 -11.37 21.19
C LEU A 155 3.56 -9.87 21.40
N GLY A 156 4.58 -9.11 21.09
CA GLY A 156 4.60 -7.65 21.23
C GLY A 156 3.55 -6.97 20.36
N ALA A 157 3.42 -7.37 19.10
CA ALA A 157 2.41 -6.82 18.19
C ALA A 157 0.99 -7.04 18.72
N TRP A 158 0.70 -8.24 19.21
CA TRP A 158 -0.60 -8.57 19.80
C TRP A 158 -0.90 -7.76 21.06
N LEU A 159 0.07 -7.67 22.00
CA LEU A 159 -0.09 -6.92 23.24
C LEU A 159 -0.23 -5.41 22.98
N LEU A 160 0.59 -4.85 22.10
CA LEU A 160 0.54 -3.46 21.71
C LEU A 160 -0.84 -3.11 21.11
N HIS A 161 -1.30 -3.92 20.15
CA HIS A 161 -2.61 -3.70 19.53
C HIS A 161 -3.76 -3.80 20.55
N THR A 162 -3.72 -4.81 21.41
CA THR A 162 -4.76 -5.02 22.44
C THR A 162 -4.82 -3.87 23.45
N ALA A 163 -3.67 -3.33 23.83
CA ALA A 163 -3.59 -2.30 24.86
C ALA A 163 -3.79 -0.87 24.31
N THR A 164 -3.40 -0.62 23.06
CA THR A 164 -3.34 0.75 22.52
C THR A 164 -4.07 0.94 21.20
N GLY A 165 -4.49 -0.14 20.53
CA GLY A 165 -4.99 -0.10 19.16
C GLY A 165 -3.91 0.20 18.12
N GLY A 166 -2.66 0.35 18.54
CA GLY A 166 -1.51 0.68 17.68
C GLY A 166 -0.98 -0.53 16.91
N THR A 167 -0.07 -0.25 15.97
CA THR A 167 0.66 -1.25 15.19
C THR A 167 2.13 -1.22 15.56
N LEU A 168 2.78 -2.40 15.57
CA LEU A 168 4.19 -2.49 15.88
C LEU A 168 5.04 -1.76 14.82
N GLN A 169 5.89 -0.86 15.29
CA GLN A 169 6.84 -0.14 14.45
C GLN A 169 8.27 -0.53 14.84
N ALA A 170 9.19 -0.41 13.89
CA ALA A 170 10.59 -0.66 14.17
C ALA A 170 11.07 0.26 15.31
N PRO A 171 11.71 -0.30 16.35
CA PRO A 171 12.26 0.52 17.42
C PRO A 171 13.39 1.42 16.90
N PRO A 172 13.64 2.58 17.54
CA PRO A 172 14.79 3.40 17.20
C PRO A 172 16.11 2.65 17.41
N PRO A 173 17.18 2.99 16.67
CA PRO A 173 18.46 2.26 16.72
C PRO A 173 19.12 2.23 18.11
N ASP A 174 18.84 3.23 18.94
CA ASP A 174 19.34 3.39 20.31
C ASP A 174 18.37 2.84 21.38
N ALA A 175 17.32 2.13 20.96
CA ALA A 175 16.34 1.57 21.89
C ALA A 175 16.99 0.56 22.85
N PRO A 176 16.74 0.67 24.16
CA PRO A 176 17.25 -0.29 25.11
C PRO A 176 16.54 -1.64 24.99
N ALA A 177 17.13 -2.67 25.61
CA ALA A 177 16.53 -3.99 25.64
C ALA A 177 15.10 -3.94 26.20
N PHE A 178 14.21 -4.74 25.61
CA PHE A 178 12.79 -4.83 25.96
C PHE A 178 11.93 -3.62 25.59
N TYR A 179 12.47 -2.61 24.91
CA TYR A 179 11.64 -1.61 24.28
C TYR A 179 10.91 -2.22 23.11
N LEU A 180 9.59 -2.03 23.05
CA LEU A 180 8.76 -2.63 22.02
C LEU A 180 8.39 -1.61 20.94
N SER A 181 7.75 -0.53 21.33
CA SER A 181 7.25 0.48 20.38
C SER A 181 6.79 1.73 21.12
N GLU A 182 6.50 2.76 20.34
CA GLU A 182 5.87 3.98 20.80
C GLU A 182 4.39 3.99 20.40
N ALA A 183 3.52 4.32 21.34
CA ALA A 183 2.13 4.61 21.11
C ALA A 183 1.86 6.13 21.26
N GLN A 184 0.65 6.59 20.98
CA GLN A 184 0.30 8.01 21.01
C GLN A 184 0.62 8.65 22.38
N ASP A 185 0.34 7.95 23.47
CA ASP A 185 0.41 8.42 24.86
C ASP A 185 1.38 7.61 25.73
N ALA A 186 2.08 6.60 25.17
CA ALA A 186 2.91 5.70 25.93
C ALA A 186 4.15 5.21 25.20
N HIS A 187 5.24 4.98 25.95
CA HIS A 187 6.31 4.07 25.56
C HIS A 187 5.93 2.67 26.03
N VAL A 188 5.95 1.69 25.12
CA VAL A 188 5.55 0.31 25.41
C VAL A 188 6.77 -0.58 25.52
N TRP A 189 6.80 -1.39 26.58
CA TRP A 189 7.91 -2.25 26.94
C TRP A 189 7.42 -3.69 27.13
N LEU A 190 8.23 -4.66 26.71
CA LEU A 190 7.92 -6.08 26.85
C LEU A 190 9.12 -6.83 27.42
N VAL A 191 9.09 -7.12 28.71
CA VAL A 191 10.14 -7.91 29.39
C VAL A 191 9.87 -9.39 29.12
N TYR A 192 10.31 -9.84 27.96
CA TYR A 192 10.04 -11.17 27.45
C TYR A 192 11.19 -11.67 26.55
N ARG A 193 11.42 -12.97 26.62
CA ARG A 193 12.19 -13.75 25.64
C ARG A 193 11.46 -15.07 25.41
N PRO A 194 11.49 -15.66 24.22
CA PRO A 194 10.90 -16.96 23.96
C PRO A 194 11.72 -18.10 24.57
N ASP A 195 11.95 -17.99 25.87
CA ASP A 195 12.75 -18.90 26.69
C ASP A 195 12.07 -19.10 28.05
N LEU A 196 11.63 -20.31 28.31
CA LEU A 196 10.92 -20.65 29.54
C LEU A 196 11.80 -20.50 30.79
N ALA A 197 13.11 -20.76 30.67
CA ALA A 197 14.04 -20.58 31.79
C ALA A 197 14.16 -19.10 32.17
N PHE A 198 14.25 -18.22 31.14
CA PHE A 198 14.20 -16.77 31.36
C PHE A 198 12.91 -16.34 32.04
N LEU A 199 11.75 -16.79 31.52
CA LEU A 199 10.43 -16.39 32.04
C LEU A 199 10.20 -16.80 33.51
N LYS A 200 10.85 -17.89 33.95
CA LYS A 200 10.83 -18.37 35.35
C LYS A 200 11.87 -17.69 36.24
N SER A 201 12.81 -16.97 35.68
CA SER A 201 13.88 -16.31 36.41
C SER A 201 13.47 -14.94 36.97
N ALA A 202 14.23 -14.46 37.96
CA ALA A 202 14.09 -13.11 38.49
C ALA A 202 14.39 -12.03 37.44
N ASP A 203 15.14 -12.37 36.39
CA ASP A 203 15.52 -11.46 35.31
C ASP A 203 14.33 -11.09 34.41
N ALA A 204 13.26 -11.87 34.37
CA ALA A 204 12.03 -11.55 33.68
C ALA A 204 11.11 -10.59 34.45
N ALA A 205 11.43 -10.28 35.69
CA ALA A 205 10.64 -9.37 36.50
C ALA A 205 11.00 -7.90 36.24
N LEU A 206 10.02 -7.02 36.38
CA LEU A 206 10.24 -5.59 36.45
C LEU A 206 10.80 -5.24 37.84
N THR A 207 12.05 -4.78 37.88
CA THR A 207 12.77 -4.34 39.07
C THR A 207 12.87 -2.81 39.12
N LEU A 208 13.16 -2.24 40.30
CA LEU A 208 13.29 -0.78 40.45
C LEU A 208 14.39 -0.18 39.55
N PRO A 209 15.61 -0.75 39.46
CA PRO A 209 16.62 -0.23 38.54
C PRO A 209 16.18 -0.25 37.07
N ARG A 210 15.48 -1.32 36.65
CA ARG A 210 14.97 -1.40 35.29
C ARG A 210 13.88 -0.37 35.03
N ALA A 211 12.97 -0.17 35.97
CA ALA A 211 11.92 0.84 35.91
C ALA A 211 12.51 2.26 35.81
N GLN A 212 13.52 2.57 36.58
CA GLN A 212 14.23 3.85 36.52
C GLN A 212 14.91 4.06 35.15
N ALA A 213 15.63 3.08 34.65
CA ALA A 213 16.28 3.16 33.35
C ALA A 213 15.29 3.35 32.21
N MET A 214 14.10 2.70 32.27
CA MET A 214 13.02 2.91 31.32
C MET A 214 12.47 4.34 31.35
N ALA A 215 12.23 4.87 32.54
CA ALA A 215 11.75 6.24 32.75
C ALA A 215 12.77 7.28 32.28
N GLU A 216 14.03 7.13 32.64
CA GLU A 216 15.13 8.01 32.20
C GLU A 216 15.27 8.05 30.68
N TRP A 217 15.24 6.89 30.04
CA TRP A 217 15.33 6.82 28.59
C TRP A 217 14.14 7.52 27.90
N GLY A 218 12.92 7.33 28.40
CA GLY A 218 11.73 8.00 27.87
C GLY A 218 11.77 9.51 28.07
N HIS A 219 12.21 9.97 29.24
CA HIS A 219 12.37 11.39 29.52
C HIS A 219 13.39 12.06 28.60
N ALA A 220 14.55 11.44 28.39
CA ALA A 220 15.58 11.98 27.50
C ALA A 220 15.09 12.17 26.04
N ARG A 221 14.14 11.35 25.59
CA ARG A 221 13.55 11.47 24.23
C ARG A 221 12.43 12.49 24.12
N GLN A 222 11.88 12.93 25.23
CA GLN A 222 10.74 13.86 25.26
C GLN A 222 11.14 15.30 25.54
N GLU A 223 12.42 15.58 25.77
CA GLU A 223 12.89 16.95 25.99
C GLU A 223 12.49 17.84 24.81
N GLY A 224 11.53 18.75 25.06
CA GLY A 224 10.98 19.67 24.05
C GLY A 224 9.72 19.21 23.33
N GLN A 225 9.15 18.06 23.64
CA GLN A 225 7.97 17.50 22.96
C GLN A 225 6.80 17.24 23.93
N GLY A 226 5.92 18.22 24.15
CA GLY A 226 4.58 18.02 24.74
C GLY A 226 4.54 17.42 26.16
N ALA A 227 3.41 16.82 26.54
CA ALA A 227 3.24 16.16 27.83
C ALA A 227 4.01 14.85 27.91
N PRO A 228 4.59 14.50 29.10
CA PRO A 228 5.36 13.26 29.26
C PRO A 228 4.48 12.04 29.01
N LYS A 229 4.98 11.12 28.14
CA LYS A 229 4.31 9.84 27.88
C LYS A 229 4.50 8.90 29.07
N ARG A 230 3.45 8.14 29.37
CA ARG A 230 3.53 7.06 30.36
C ARG A 230 4.35 5.88 29.82
N HIS A 231 4.78 5.00 30.70
CA HIS A 231 5.43 3.76 30.34
C HIS A 231 4.50 2.58 30.59
N LEU A 232 4.05 1.90 29.53
CA LEU A 232 3.27 0.67 29.65
C LEU A 232 4.23 -0.52 29.59
N VAL A 233 4.36 -1.27 30.70
CA VAL A 233 5.32 -2.36 30.82
C VAL A 233 4.63 -3.69 31.00
N PHE A 234 4.81 -4.58 30.03
CA PHE A 234 4.40 -5.98 30.12
C PHE A 234 5.55 -6.83 30.65
N ALA A 235 5.34 -7.56 31.73
CA ALA A 235 6.32 -8.49 32.28
C ALA A 235 5.63 -9.63 33.07
N PRO A 236 6.29 -10.81 33.25
CA PRO A 236 5.76 -11.92 34.04
C PRO A 236 5.55 -11.58 35.52
N ALA A 237 6.39 -10.73 36.09
CA ALA A 237 6.31 -10.33 37.48
C ALA A 237 6.87 -8.93 37.71
N LYS A 238 6.61 -8.36 38.88
CA LYS A 238 7.21 -7.11 39.35
C LYS A 238 7.65 -7.22 40.83
N TYR A 239 8.73 -6.56 41.15
CA TYR A 239 9.26 -6.40 42.50
C TYR A 239 9.20 -4.95 42.98
N LEU A 240 8.19 -4.20 42.50
CA LEU A 240 7.93 -2.82 42.89
C LEU A 240 6.53 -2.70 43.49
N SER A 241 6.42 -1.79 44.44
CA SER A 241 5.16 -1.33 44.97
C SER A 241 4.44 -0.46 43.93
N ASN A 242 3.13 -0.34 44.05
CA ASN A 242 2.33 0.55 43.17
C ASN A 242 2.74 2.03 43.35
N ALA A 243 3.24 2.44 44.52
CA ALA A 243 3.75 3.78 44.75
C ALA A 243 5.03 4.05 43.94
N GLN A 244 5.96 3.07 43.92
CA GLN A 244 7.19 3.16 43.12
C GLN A 244 6.89 3.18 41.60
N LEU A 245 5.93 2.39 41.13
CA LEU A 245 5.50 2.43 39.71
C LEU A 245 4.97 3.81 39.31
N ARG A 246 4.10 4.37 40.15
CA ARG A 246 3.54 5.74 39.90
C ARG A 246 4.63 6.80 39.88
N ALA A 247 5.59 6.71 40.77
CA ALA A 247 6.71 7.65 40.83
C ALA A 247 7.59 7.64 39.57
N GLN A 248 7.59 6.54 38.83
CA GLN A 248 8.29 6.39 37.54
C GLN A 248 7.37 6.56 36.33
N GLY A 249 6.11 6.92 36.48
CA GLY A 249 5.15 7.02 35.41
C GLY A 249 4.86 5.69 34.69
N ILE A 250 4.99 4.57 35.43
CA ILE A 250 4.85 3.21 34.87
C ILE A 250 3.49 2.63 35.21
N GLU A 251 2.84 2.14 34.16
CA GLU A 251 1.69 1.24 34.22
C GLU A 251 2.16 -0.18 33.94
N PHE A 252 1.92 -1.09 34.89
CA PHE A 252 2.35 -2.48 34.80
C PHE A 252 1.18 -3.38 34.41
N ALA A 253 1.37 -4.17 33.36
CA ALA A 253 0.48 -5.22 32.92
C ALA A 253 1.18 -6.59 33.05
N ALA A 254 0.62 -7.48 33.85
CA ALA A 254 1.17 -8.82 33.99
C ALA A 254 0.96 -9.61 32.71
N LEU A 255 2.01 -10.26 32.22
CA LEU A 255 1.86 -11.27 31.17
C LEU A 255 1.09 -12.47 31.74
N PRO A 256 0.23 -13.14 30.94
CA PRO A 256 -0.59 -14.25 31.41
C PRO A 256 0.17 -15.53 31.75
N PHE A 257 1.43 -15.41 32.09
CA PHE A 257 2.33 -16.52 32.49
C PHE A 257 2.19 -16.95 33.95
N ALA A 258 1.15 -16.52 34.65
CA ALA A 258 0.90 -16.94 36.02
C ALA A 258 0.81 -18.47 36.18
N LEU A 259 0.53 -19.19 35.09
CA LEU A 259 0.45 -20.65 35.06
C LEU A 259 1.83 -21.35 35.03
N PHE A 260 2.92 -20.65 34.73
CA PHE A 260 4.28 -21.21 34.77
C PHE A 260 4.86 -21.30 36.18
N ARG A 261 4.13 -20.85 37.20
CA ARG A 261 4.54 -20.94 38.61
C ARG A 261 4.22 -22.25 39.29
N GLN A 262 3.64 -23.24 38.58
CA GLN A 262 3.40 -24.56 39.13
C GLN A 262 4.62 -25.47 38.88
N GLY A 263 5.44 -25.62 39.90
CA GLY A 263 6.56 -26.56 39.95
C GLY A 263 7.50 -26.20 41.06
#